data_4b4ffb955874eadba243fd2b80a3d226
#
_entry.id   4b4ffb955874eadba243fd2b80a3d226
#
_cell.length_a   1.000
_cell.length_b   1.000
_cell.length_c   1.000
_cell.angle_alpha   90.00
_cell.angle_beta   90.00
_cell.angle_gamma   90.00
#
_symmetry.space_group_name_H-M   'P 1'
#
loop_
_entity.id
_entity.type
_entity.pdbx_description
1 polymer ?
#
loop_
_entity_poly.entity_id
_entity_poly.type
_entity_poly.pdbx_seq_one_letter_code
_entity_poly.pdbx_strand_id
1 'polypeptide(L)'
;MKPLVYKKSRRVRGTKPVRHKLHLAKGDTVRVISGDDRGKEGRILQVDAKTFRVIVEGVNIVKKHQRATEQQEAKIIEKAAPIAASKVMLLDPKSGRPTRVRRRRDKDGTVERIAARSGQPIPRTR
;
A
#
# COMPACT_ATOMS: atom_id res chain seq x y z
N MET A 1 49.60 18.96 -17.53
CA MET A 1 48.25 18.85 -17.01
C MET A 1 47.62 17.54 -17.45
N LYS A 2 47.27 16.68 -16.51
CA LYS A 2 46.55 15.46 -16.87
C LYS A 2 45.07 15.81 -17.10
N PRO A 3 44.42 15.40 -18.22
CA PRO A 3 43.02 15.65 -18.43
C PRO A 3 42.18 15.00 -17.34
N LEU A 4 41.19 15.72 -16.84
CA LEU A 4 40.20 15.19 -15.93
C LEU A 4 39.43 14.07 -16.64
N VAL A 5 39.76 12.81 -16.32
CA VAL A 5 39.03 11.66 -16.82
C VAL A 5 37.78 11.46 -15.93
N TYR A 6 36.62 11.78 -16.47
CA TYR A 6 35.37 11.44 -15.80
C TYR A 6 35.25 9.90 -15.72
N LYS A 7 35.53 9.36 -14.55
CA LYS A 7 35.24 7.95 -14.30
C LYS A 7 33.71 7.81 -14.19
N LYS A 8 33.08 7.25 -15.23
CA LYS A 8 31.70 6.82 -15.11
C LYS A 8 31.60 5.98 -13.84
N SER A 9 30.79 6.43 -12.88
CA SER A 9 30.49 5.62 -11.72
C SER A 9 30.05 4.23 -12.21
N ARG A 10 30.69 3.20 -11.68
CA ARG A 10 30.25 1.82 -11.97
C ARG A 10 28.74 1.79 -11.71
N ARG A 11 27.95 1.52 -12.75
CA ARG A 11 26.55 1.17 -12.58
C ARG A 11 26.52 0.08 -11.54
N VAL A 12 26.09 0.43 -10.34
CA VAL A 12 25.73 -0.58 -9.34
C VAL A 12 24.73 -1.46 -10.06
N ARG A 13 25.12 -2.72 -10.33
CA ARG A 13 24.21 -3.69 -10.91
C ARG A 13 22.97 -3.65 -10.05
N GLY A 14 21.83 -3.30 -10.69
CA GLY A 14 20.59 -3.07 -9.98
C GLY A 14 20.32 -4.21 -9.02
N THR A 15 20.34 -3.90 -7.74
CA THR A 15 19.85 -4.83 -6.73
C THR A 15 18.44 -5.22 -7.12
N LYS A 16 18.18 -6.53 -7.16
CA LYS A 16 16.82 -7.01 -7.42
C LYS A 16 15.85 -6.27 -6.51
N PRO A 17 14.72 -5.77 -7.04
CA PRO A 17 13.78 -5.04 -6.20
C PRO A 17 13.37 -5.90 -5.01
N VAL A 18 13.63 -5.39 -3.81
CA VAL A 18 13.25 -6.08 -2.58
C VAL A 18 11.74 -6.00 -2.44
N ARG A 19 11.08 -7.14 -2.44
CA ARG A 19 9.66 -7.21 -2.11
C ARG A 19 9.51 -7.11 -0.59
N HIS A 20 8.86 -6.07 -0.14
CA HIS A 20 8.53 -5.92 1.27
C HIS A 20 7.40 -6.89 1.65
N LYS A 21 7.54 -7.55 2.78
CA LYS A 21 6.46 -8.36 3.33
C LYS A 21 5.43 -7.42 3.96
N LEU A 22 4.26 -7.33 3.34
CA LEU A 22 3.14 -6.55 3.84
C LEU A 22 2.12 -7.44 4.52
N HIS A 23 1.64 -6.99 5.67
CA HIS A 23 0.51 -7.63 6.36
C HIS A 23 -0.85 -7.19 5.79
N LEU A 24 -0.84 -6.21 4.90
CA LEU A 24 -2.01 -5.70 4.21
C LEU A 24 -2.32 -6.54 2.98
N ALA A 25 -3.61 -6.72 2.69
CA ALA A 25 -4.07 -7.45 1.52
C ALA A 25 -5.22 -6.68 0.84
N LYS A 26 -5.43 -6.95 -0.45
CA LYS A 26 -6.57 -6.40 -1.19
C LYS A 26 -7.88 -6.78 -0.51
N GLY A 27 -8.77 -5.82 -0.36
CA GLY A 27 -10.08 -6.00 0.29
C GLY A 27 -10.10 -5.74 1.79
N ASP A 28 -8.95 -5.49 2.42
CA ASP A 28 -8.89 -5.15 3.84
C ASP A 28 -9.43 -3.74 4.09
N THR A 29 -10.14 -3.57 5.21
CA THR A 29 -10.55 -2.25 5.68
C THR A 29 -9.46 -1.65 6.56
N VAL A 30 -9.04 -0.44 6.22
CA VAL A 30 -7.95 0.27 6.91
C VAL A 30 -8.35 1.68 7.27
N ARG A 31 -7.66 2.26 8.24
CA ARG A 31 -7.76 3.69 8.59
C ARG A 31 -6.43 4.37 8.31
N VAL A 32 -6.49 5.55 7.73
CA VAL A 32 -5.31 6.40 7.52
C VAL A 32 -4.93 7.06 8.83
N ILE A 33 -3.69 6.87 9.27
CA ILE A 33 -3.19 7.36 10.56
C ILE A 33 -2.32 8.61 10.47
N SER A 34 -1.89 8.97 9.26
CA SER A 34 -1.06 10.16 9.04
C SER A 34 -1.26 10.74 7.65
N GLY A 35 -0.91 12.02 7.48
CA GLY A 35 -1.05 12.75 6.23
C GLY A 35 -2.35 13.54 6.15
N ASP A 36 -2.65 14.07 4.95
CA ASP A 36 -3.81 14.94 4.72
C ASP A 36 -5.15 14.22 4.90
N ASP A 37 -5.18 12.92 4.67
CA ASP A 37 -6.39 12.08 4.78
C ASP A 37 -6.51 11.37 6.13
N ARG A 38 -5.76 11.81 7.13
CA ARG A 38 -5.79 11.24 8.48
C ARG A 38 -7.22 11.09 9.01
N GLY A 39 -7.52 9.90 9.52
CA GLY A 39 -8.84 9.58 10.08
C GLY A 39 -9.83 9.00 9.08
N LYS A 40 -9.56 9.05 7.78
CA LYS A 40 -10.39 8.41 6.78
C LYS A 40 -10.23 6.89 6.80
N GLU A 41 -11.32 6.20 6.60
CA GLU A 41 -11.36 4.75 6.49
C GLU A 41 -11.74 4.35 5.08
N GLY A 42 -11.20 3.23 4.63
CA GLY A 42 -11.51 2.72 3.31
C GLY A 42 -11.00 1.30 3.11
N ARG A 43 -11.40 0.74 2.00
CA ARG A 43 -11.01 -0.61 1.61
C ARG A 43 -9.79 -0.55 0.69
N ILE A 44 -8.83 -1.43 0.89
CA ILE A 44 -7.66 -1.52 0.01
C ILE A 44 -8.07 -2.08 -1.35
N LEU A 45 -7.80 -1.31 -2.40
CA LEU A 45 -8.06 -1.70 -3.79
C LEU A 45 -6.90 -2.47 -4.40
N GLN A 46 -5.66 -2.08 -4.06
CA GLN A 46 -4.46 -2.69 -4.60
C GLN A 46 -3.29 -2.52 -3.62
N VAL A 47 -2.42 -3.53 -3.58
CA VAL A 47 -1.21 -3.53 -2.77
C VAL A 47 0.00 -3.68 -3.69
N ASP A 48 0.98 -2.77 -3.57
CA ASP A 48 2.26 -2.87 -4.26
C ASP A 48 3.37 -3.15 -3.25
N ALA A 49 3.83 -4.39 -3.23
CA ALA A 49 4.88 -4.83 -2.32
C ALA A 49 6.29 -4.34 -2.73
N LYS A 50 6.48 -3.97 -3.99
CA LYS A 50 7.78 -3.48 -4.49
C LYS A 50 8.08 -2.07 -4.00
N THR A 51 7.07 -1.20 -4.03
CA THR A 51 7.19 0.21 -3.64
C THR A 51 6.72 0.49 -2.21
N PHE A 52 6.22 -0.51 -1.51
CA PHE A 52 5.64 -0.38 -0.17
C PHE A 52 4.49 0.63 -0.13
N ARG A 53 3.58 0.53 -1.12
CA ARG A 53 2.44 1.43 -1.29
C ARG A 53 1.15 0.65 -1.44
N VAL A 54 0.06 1.29 -1.04
CA VAL A 54 -1.29 0.75 -1.19
C VAL A 54 -2.22 1.80 -1.77
N ILE A 55 -3.23 1.35 -2.51
CA ILE A 55 -4.31 2.20 -3.00
C ILE A 55 -5.54 1.90 -2.15
N VAL A 56 -6.06 2.92 -1.49
CA VAL A 56 -7.23 2.83 -0.61
C VAL A 56 -8.38 3.62 -1.24
N GLU A 57 -9.56 3.02 -1.26
CA GLU A 57 -10.76 3.66 -1.79
C GLU A 57 -11.11 4.94 -1.00
N GLY A 58 -11.36 6.03 -1.71
CA GLY A 58 -11.72 7.32 -1.10
C GLY A 58 -10.57 8.09 -0.46
N VAL A 59 -9.34 7.58 -0.54
CA VAL A 59 -8.16 8.19 0.07
C VAL A 59 -7.18 8.63 -1.01
N ASN A 60 -6.57 9.79 -0.82
CA ASN A 60 -5.60 10.39 -1.75
C ASN A 60 -6.15 10.51 -3.18
N ILE A 61 -7.36 11.04 -3.28
CA ILE A 61 -8.03 11.24 -4.55
C ILE A 61 -7.31 12.34 -5.33
N VAL A 62 -6.87 12.02 -6.54
CA VAL A 62 -6.22 12.94 -7.46
C VAL A 62 -7.02 13.08 -8.74
N LYS A 63 -6.99 14.28 -9.31
CA LYS A 63 -7.60 14.57 -10.60
C LYS A 63 -6.57 14.39 -11.71
N LYS A 64 -6.80 13.43 -12.59
CA LYS A 64 -5.97 13.20 -13.76
C LYS A 64 -6.60 13.86 -14.98
N HIS A 65 -5.89 14.80 -15.58
CA HIS A 65 -6.28 15.38 -16.87
C HIS A 65 -5.85 14.43 -17.98
N GLN A 66 -6.82 13.80 -18.62
CA GLN A 66 -6.57 12.90 -19.74
C GLN A 66 -6.74 13.67 -21.05
N ARG A 67 -5.69 13.63 -21.90
CA ARG A 67 -5.74 14.22 -23.23
C ARG A 67 -6.68 13.43 -24.13
N ALA A 68 -7.31 14.13 -25.10
CA ALA A 68 -8.10 13.49 -26.14
C ALA A 68 -7.22 12.56 -26.99
N THR A 69 -7.73 11.37 -27.23
CA THR A 69 -7.19 10.42 -28.21
C THR A 69 -8.23 10.21 -29.32
N GLU A 70 -7.85 9.55 -30.42
CA GLU A 70 -8.81 9.25 -31.52
C GLU A 70 -10.03 8.47 -31.05
N GLN A 71 -9.91 7.71 -29.96
CA GLN A 71 -10.97 6.86 -29.42
C GLN A 71 -11.66 7.43 -28.17
N GLN A 72 -11.09 8.46 -27.56
CA GLN A 72 -11.61 9.02 -26.30
C GLN A 72 -11.53 10.54 -26.31
N GLU A 73 -12.56 11.18 -25.79
CA GLU A 73 -12.57 12.62 -25.55
C GLU A 73 -11.70 12.99 -24.35
N ALA A 74 -11.19 14.23 -24.34
CA ALA A 74 -10.48 14.76 -23.19
C ALA A 74 -11.41 14.84 -21.98
N LYS A 75 -10.97 14.30 -20.84
CA LYS A 75 -11.76 14.32 -19.60
C LYS A 75 -10.88 14.38 -18.36
N ILE A 76 -11.47 14.84 -17.28
CA ILE A 76 -10.86 14.84 -15.96
C ILE A 76 -11.34 13.59 -15.22
N ILE A 77 -10.40 12.73 -14.83
CA ILE A 77 -10.68 11.50 -14.09
C ILE A 77 -10.24 11.66 -12.65
N GLU A 78 -11.13 11.39 -11.72
CA GLU A 78 -10.80 11.29 -10.30
C GLU A 78 -10.48 9.83 -9.95
N LYS A 79 -9.32 9.59 -9.36
CA LYS A 79 -8.92 8.26 -8.92
C LYS A 79 -8.10 8.32 -7.64
N ALA A 80 -8.14 7.24 -6.88
CA ALA A 80 -7.29 7.08 -5.71
C ALA A 80 -5.84 6.84 -6.14
N ALA A 81 -4.92 7.64 -5.62
CA ALA A 81 -3.49 7.48 -5.84
C ALA A 81 -2.86 6.64 -4.72
N PRO A 82 -1.72 5.96 -4.99
CA PRO A 82 -1.03 5.18 -3.97
C PRO A 82 -0.54 6.04 -2.81
N ILE A 83 -0.63 5.49 -1.60
CA ILE A 83 -0.05 6.05 -0.38
C ILE A 83 0.90 5.04 0.26
N ALA A 84 1.83 5.52 1.08
CA ALA A 84 2.75 4.64 1.78
C ALA A 84 1.99 3.67 2.70
N ALA A 85 2.34 2.39 2.69
CA ALA A 85 1.70 1.38 3.52
C ALA A 85 1.84 1.66 5.02
N SER A 86 2.87 2.39 5.43
CA SER A 86 3.06 2.81 6.82
C SER A 86 2.05 3.85 7.30
N LYS A 87 1.32 4.50 6.39
CA LYS A 87 0.31 5.51 6.72
C LYS A 87 -1.07 4.92 7.02
N VAL A 88 -1.24 3.62 6.89
CA VAL A 88 -2.52 2.93 7.12
C VAL A 88 -2.36 1.84 8.16
N MET A 89 -3.43 1.59 8.91
CA MET A 89 -3.52 0.47 9.86
C MET A 89 -4.80 -0.30 9.63
N LEU A 90 -4.73 -1.62 9.77
CA LEU A 90 -5.91 -2.48 9.72
C LEU A 90 -6.84 -2.17 10.87
N LEU A 91 -8.14 -2.25 10.61
CA LEU A 91 -9.16 -2.12 11.64
C LEU A 91 -9.39 -3.45 12.34
N ASP A 92 -9.55 -3.39 13.66
CA ASP A 92 -9.92 -4.55 14.46
C ASP A 92 -11.38 -4.94 14.14
N PRO A 93 -11.65 -6.21 13.77
CA PRO A 93 -13.00 -6.65 13.45
C PRO A 93 -13.98 -6.51 14.62
N LYS A 94 -13.49 -6.57 15.85
CA LYS A 94 -14.33 -6.50 17.04
C LYS A 94 -14.63 -5.07 17.47
N SER A 95 -13.61 -4.21 17.58
CA SER A 95 -13.76 -2.85 18.10
C SER A 95 -13.86 -1.77 17.03
N GLY A 96 -13.51 -2.07 15.78
CA GLY A 96 -13.45 -1.09 14.69
C GLY A 96 -12.32 -0.07 14.82
N ARG A 97 -11.39 -0.26 15.76
CA ARG A 97 -10.26 0.64 15.98
C ARG A 97 -9.01 0.14 15.26
N PRO A 98 -8.09 1.03 14.87
CA PRO A 98 -6.82 0.61 14.28
C PRO A 98 -6.05 -0.29 15.22
N THR A 99 -5.51 -1.38 14.68
CA THR A 99 -4.77 -2.38 15.45
C THR A 99 -3.50 -2.80 14.75
N ARG A 100 -2.51 -3.22 15.53
CA ARG A 100 -1.36 -3.95 15.02
C ARG A 100 -1.76 -5.37 14.67
N VAL A 101 -1.01 -5.99 13.78
CA VAL A 101 -1.24 -7.36 13.33
C VAL A 101 -0.15 -8.26 13.86
N ARG A 102 -0.57 -9.34 14.52
CA ARG A 102 0.30 -10.46 14.89
C ARG A 102 0.05 -11.61 13.93
N ARG A 103 1.06 -12.41 13.70
CA ARG A 103 0.96 -13.63 12.90
C ARG A 103 0.93 -14.84 13.82
N ARG A 104 -0.04 -15.71 13.59
CA ARG A 104 -0.11 -17.02 14.25
C ARG A 104 0.01 -18.10 13.18
N ARG A 105 0.90 -19.04 13.41
CA ARG A 105 1.06 -20.20 12.55
C ARG A 105 0.28 -21.37 13.14
N ASP A 106 -0.66 -21.91 12.40
CA ASP A 106 -1.40 -23.09 12.78
C ASP A 106 -0.57 -24.37 12.57
N LYS A 107 -1.04 -25.49 13.13
CA LYS A 107 -0.40 -26.82 13.01
C LYS A 107 -0.26 -27.25 11.55
N ASP A 108 -1.14 -26.77 10.67
CA ASP A 108 -1.14 -27.07 9.22
C ASP A 108 -0.15 -26.19 8.43
N GLY A 109 0.59 -25.31 9.08
CA GLY A 109 1.51 -24.38 8.45
C GLY A 109 0.85 -23.12 7.89
N THR A 110 -0.46 -22.96 8.03
CA THR A 110 -1.19 -21.76 7.62
C THR A 110 -0.91 -20.60 8.56
N VAL A 111 -0.62 -19.43 8.00
CA VAL A 111 -0.38 -18.21 8.76
C VAL A 111 -1.65 -17.37 8.82
N GLU A 112 -2.17 -17.14 10.01
CA GLU A 112 -3.30 -16.24 10.23
C GLU A 112 -2.83 -14.88 10.74
N ARG A 113 -3.56 -13.84 10.32
CA ARG A 113 -3.40 -12.49 10.85
C ARG A 113 -4.33 -12.31 12.04
N ILE A 114 -3.79 -11.85 13.14
CA ILE A 114 -4.55 -11.64 14.38
C ILE A 114 -4.42 -10.19 14.82
N ALA A 115 -5.56 -9.56 15.12
CA ALA A 115 -5.57 -8.22 15.70
C ALA A 115 -4.96 -8.24 17.11
N ALA A 116 -3.89 -7.48 17.31
CA ALA A 116 -3.21 -7.44 18.61
C ALA A 116 -4.09 -6.86 19.72
N ARG A 117 -5.05 -6.00 19.35
CA ARG A 117 -5.94 -5.32 20.30
C ARG A 117 -6.99 -6.25 20.91
N SER A 118 -7.64 -7.08 20.09
CA SER A 118 -8.74 -7.96 20.52
C SER A 118 -8.42 -9.45 20.48
N GLY A 119 -7.33 -9.84 19.82
CA GLY A 119 -6.99 -11.24 19.62
C GLY A 119 -7.83 -11.95 18.56
N GLN A 120 -8.69 -11.22 17.84
CA GLN A 120 -9.55 -11.79 16.81
C GLN A 120 -8.79 -11.97 15.50
N PRO A 121 -9.02 -13.06 14.75
CA PRO A 121 -8.42 -13.25 13.44
C PRO A 121 -8.96 -12.23 12.45
N ILE A 122 -8.10 -11.72 11.58
CA ILE A 122 -8.48 -10.83 10.48
C ILE A 122 -8.51 -11.67 9.21
N PRO A 123 -9.69 -12.00 8.67
CA PRO A 123 -9.79 -12.81 7.47
C PRO A 123 -9.27 -12.03 6.25
N ARG A 124 -8.65 -12.74 5.32
CA ARG A 124 -8.31 -12.17 4.02
C ARG A 124 -9.51 -12.31 3.09
N THR A 125 -9.92 -11.20 2.51
CA THR A 125 -10.93 -11.20 1.46
C THR A 125 -10.23 -11.59 0.14
N ARG A 126 -10.61 -12.70 -0.41
CA ARG A 126 -10.12 -13.14 -1.72
C ARG A 126 -11.04 -12.64 -2.83
#